data_9b86f5f8b4d731c7eb2cd9051194e563
#
_entry.id   9b86f5f8b4d731c7eb2cd9051194e563
#
_cell.length_a   1.000
_cell.length_b   1.000
_cell.length_c   1.000
_cell.angle_alpha   90.00
_cell.angle_beta   90.00
_cell.angle_gamma   90.00
#
_symmetry.space_group_name_H-M   'P 1'
#
loop_
_entity.id
_entity.type
_entity.pdbx_description
1 polymer ?
#
loop_
_entity_poly.entity_id
_entity_poly.type
_entity_poly.pdbx_seq_one_letter_code
_entity_poly.pdbx_strand_id
1 'polypeptide(L)'
;TMNTNYFQEMDEVPLFSDVSVYNRTVTTAEQIPYVINQAIREAYRQKGVATVVLPENLAAKEIDYKETKTPKVVANNFSQKVDSKAVSDTLAMLKAAKHPLIYAGRGLLGARDVLTKFSEQFNIPVMNTVPATGVISTDDPNFIGTFGRLGSKSGFEALQHTDLILFL
;
A
#
# COMPACT_ATOMS: atom_id res chain seq x y z
N THR A 1 13.45 -28.22 -18.05
CA THR A 1 14.52 -27.93 -19.04
C THR A 1 14.11 -26.72 -19.87
N MET A 2 14.71 -25.56 -19.61
CA MET A 2 14.42 -24.30 -20.35
C MET A 2 14.89 -24.41 -21.81
N ASN A 3 14.11 -23.83 -22.72
CA ASN A 3 14.39 -23.75 -24.16
C ASN A 3 14.43 -25.11 -24.89
N THR A 4 13.65 -26.08 -24.43
CA THR A 4 13.58 -27.40 -25.04
C THR A 4 12.20 -27.75 -25.60
N ASN A 5 11.23 -26.79 -25.52
CA ASN A 5 9.83 -27.01 -25.86
C ASN A 5 9.20 -28.19 -25.07
N TYR A 6 9.61 -28.31 -23.80
CA TYR A 6 9.08 -29.32 -22.92
C TYR A 6 7.62 -29.01 -22.55
N PHE A 7 6.90 -29.99 -22.08
CA PHE A 7 5.49 -29.88 -21.69
C PHE A 7 5.24 -28.70 -20.76
N GLN A 8 4.35 -27.81 -21.13
CA GLN A 8 3.98 -26.58 -20.41
C GLN A 8 5.10 -25.53 -20.28
N GLU A 9 6.18 -25.64 -21.06
CA GLU A 9 7.20 -24.59 -21.08
C GLU A 9 6.62 -23.30 -21.67
N MET A 10 6.88 -22.21 -20.97
CA MET A 10 6.52 -20.85 -21.42
C MET A 10 7.62 -19.88 -21.02
N ASP A 11 7.66 -18.74 -21.68
CA ASP A 11 8.55 -17.64 -21.30
C ASP A 11 7.84 -16.72 -20.31
N GLU A 12 8.08 -16.93 -19.02
CA GLU A 12 7.42 -16.19 -17.94
C GLU A 12 7.97 -14.77 -17.79
N VAL A 13 9.22 -14.51 -18.21
CA VAL A 13 9.83 -13.19 -18.03
C VAL A 13 9.07 -12.11 -18.81
N PRO A 14 8.77 -12.25 -20.11
CA PRO A 14 7.92 -11.29 -20.82
C PRO A 14 6.50 -11.20 -20.26
N LEU A 15 5.93 -12.34 -19.83
CA LEU A 15 4.57 -12.38 -19.30
C LEU A 15 4.41 -11.50 -18.05
N PHE A 16 5.40 -11.47 -17.17
CA PHE A 16 5.35 -10.72 -15.91
C PHE A 16 6.11 -9.40 -15.94
N SER A 17 6.72 -9.01 -17.07
CA SER A 17 7.57 -7.82 -17.14
C SER A 17 6.83 -6.52 -16.82
N ASP A 18 5.60 -6.39 -17.29
CA ASP A 18 4.80 -5.16 -17.12
C ASP A 18 4.23 -4.98 -15.70
N VAL A 19 4.04 -6.09 -14.99
CA VAL A 19 3.44 -6.08 -13.64
C VAL A 19 4.47 -6.23 -12.51
N SER A 20 5.75 -6.36 -12.84
CA SER A 20 6.81 -6.62 -11.88
C SER A 20 7.85 -5.50 -11.81
N VAL A 21 8.19 -5.08 -10.59
CA VAL A 21 9.33 -4.17 -10.32
C VAL A 21 10.67 -4.90 -10.32
N TYR A 22 10.64 -6.22 -10.25
CA TYR A 22 11.79 -7.11 -10.33
C TYR A 22 11.34 -8.42 -10.96
N ASN A 23 12.03 -8.85 -12.01
CA ASN A 23 11.68 -10.08 -12.72
C ASN A 23 12.96 -10.78 -13.16
N ARG A 24 13.21 -11.98 -12.65
CA ARG A 24 14.44 -12.76 -12.92
C ARG A 24 14.15 -14.26 -12.97
N THR A 25 14.82 -14.92 -13.92
CA THR A 25 14.91 -16.39 -13.95
C THR A 25 16.18 -16.82 -13.25
N VAL A 26 16.07 -17.79 -12.37
CA VAL A 26 17.21 -18.42 -11.71
C VAL A 26 17.84 -19.43 -12.66
N THR A 27 19.16 -19.39 -12.83
CA THR A 27 19.89 -20.27 -13.76
C THR A 27 20.67 -21.37 -13.05
N THR A 28 21.02 -21.19 -11.78
CA THR A 28 21.67 -22.24 -10.96
C THR A 28 21.06 -22.28 -9.55
N ALA A 29 21.12 -23.44 -8.89
CA ALA A 29 20.52 -23.61 -7.57
C ALA A 29 21.19 -22.72 -6.50
N GLU A 30 22.49 -22.46 -6.62
CA GLU A 30 23.27 -21.62 -5.70
C GLU A 30 22.82 -20.15 -5.72
N GLN A 31 22.20 -19.71 -6.83
CA GLN A 31 21.67 -18.34 -6.96
C GLN A 31 20.34 -18.14 -6.22
N ILE A 32 19.59 -19.21 -5.93
CA ILE A 32 18.23 -19.12 -5.38
C ILE A 32 18.18 -18.21 -4.14
N PRO A 33 18.99 -18.39 -3.09
CA PRO A 33 18.92 -17.58 -1.89
C PRO A 33 19.19 -16.10 -2.18
N TYR A 34 20.13 -15.80 -3.05
CA TYR A 34 20.48 -14.44 -3.42
C TYR A 34 19.36 -13.76 -4.22
N VAL A 35 18.82 -14.43 -5.24
CA VAL A 35 17.76 -13.89 -6.10
C VAL A 35 16.48 -13.66 -5.30
N ILE A 36 16.11 -14.59 -4.41
CA ILE A 36 14.96 -14.42 -3.52
C ILE A 36 15.15 -13.23 -2.58
N ASN A 37 16.33 -13.09 -1.98
CA ASN A 37 16.63 -11.95 -1.12
C ASN A 37 16.53 -10.61 -1.86
N GLN A 38 17.06 -10.54 -3.07
CA GLN A 38 16.95 -9.37 -3.94
C GLN A 38 15.48 -9.07 -4.30
N ALA A 39 14.73 -10.09 -4.69
CA ALA A 39 13.30 -9.96 -5.02
C ALA A 39 12.50 -9.36 -3.87
N ILE A 40 12.70 -9.86 -2.64
CA ILE A 40 12.04 -9.33 -1.44
C ILE A 40 12.42 -7.86 -1.23
N ARG A 41 13.71 -7.52 -1.32
CA ARG A 41 14.17 -6.13 -1.15
C ARG A 41 13.57 -5.19 -2.18
N GLU A 42 13.55 -5.59 -3.45
CA GLU A 42 12.98 -4.76 -4.52
C GLU A 42 11.46 -4.60 -4.36
N ALA A 43 10.75 -5.66 -3.99
CA ALA A 43 9.32 -5.58 -3.72
C ALA A 43 8.99 -4.56 -2.63
N TYR A 44 9.74 -4.58 -1.51
CA TYR A 44 9.55 -3.61 -0.44
C TYR A 44 10.00 -2.20 -0.82
N ARG A 45 11.16 -2.08 -1.49
CA ARG A 45 11.72 -0.78 -1.88
C ARG A 45 10.81 -0.03 -2.85
N GLN A 46 10.26 -0.75 -3.83
CA GLN A 46 9.44 -0.18 -4.89
C GLN A 46 7.93 -0.30 -4.62
N LYS A 47 7.53 -0.95 -3.50
CA LYS A 47 6.13 -1.22 -3.15
C LYS A 47 5.37 -1.90 -4.30
N GLY A 48 6.02 -2.86 -4.95
CA GLY A 48 5.52 -3.57 -6.12
C GLY A 48 5.72 -5.08 -6.04
N VAL A 49 5.31 -5.77 -7.10
CA VAL A 49 5.44 -7.22 -7.21
C VAL A 49 6.84 -7.58 -7.71
N ALA A 50 7.50 -8.54 -7.07
CA ALA A 50 8.71 -9.16 -7.56
C ALA A 50 8.41 -10.59 -8.03
N THR A 51 8.80 -10.90 -9.25
CA THR A 51 8.64 -12.21 -9.85
C THR A 51 9.99 -12.92 -9.93
N VAL A 52 10.02 -14.18 -9.49
CA VAL A 52 11.19 -15.06 -9.64
C VAL A 52 10.73 -16.34 -10.32
N VAL A 53 11.30 -16.60 -11.47
CA VAL A 53 11.08 -17.86 -12.21
C VAL A 53 12.08 -18.87 -11.72
N LEU A 54 11.59 -19.97 -11.17
CA LEU A 54 12.39 -21.09 -10.65
C LEU A 54 12.17 -22.32 -11.51
N PRO A 55 13.13 -22.68 -12.39
CA PRO A 55 13.04 -23.91 -13.15
C PRO A 55 12.97 -25.15 -12.26
N GLU A 56 12.06 -26.06 -12.56
CA GLU A 56 11.75 -27.23 -11.75
C GLU A 56 13.01 -28.08 -11.44
N ASN A 57 13.87 -28.26 -12.42
CA ASN A 57 15.10 -29.04 -12.27
C ASN A 57 16.13 -28.43 -11.30
N LEU A 58 15.96 -27.16 -10.92
CA LEU A 58 16.82 -26.51 -9.92
C LEU A 58 16.27 -26.70 -8.50
N ALA A 59 14.95 -26.82 -8.35
CA ALA A 59 14.31 -26.93 -7.05
C ALA A 59 14.69 -28.23 -6.29
N ALA A 60 15.06 -29.29 -7.02
CA ALA A 60 15.45 -30.56 -6.45
C ALA A 60 16.96 -30.69 -6.18
N LYS A 61 17.76 -29.68 -6.51
CA LYS A 61 19.21 -29.73 -6.29
C LYS A 61 19.58 -29.38 -4.86
N GLU A 62 20.44 -30.21 -4.28
CA GLU A 62 21.08 -29.89 -3.01
C GLU A 62 22.19 -28.85 -3.21
N ILE A 63 22.28 -27.89 -2.30
CA ILE A 63 23.30 -26.87 -2.27
C ILE A 63 23.93 -26.76 -0.88
N ASP A 64 25.21 -26.44 -0.80
CA ASP A 64 25.86 -26.08 0.46
C ASP A 64 25.51 -24.64 0.81
N TYR A 65 24.40 -24.47 1.53
CA TYR A 65 23.90 -23.15 1.92
C TYR A 65 24.26 -22.86 3.38
N LYS A 66 25.08 -21.84 3.56
CA LYS A 66 25.28 -21.24 4.88
C LYS A 66 24.27 -20.12 5.08
N GLU A 67 23.41 -20.28 6.07
CA GLU A 67 22.45 -19.25 6.43
C GLU A 67 23.18 -17.93 6.73
N THR A 68 23.10 -17.00 5.81
CA THR A 68 23.53 -15.64 6.05
C THR A 68 22.41 -14.90 6.76
N LYS A 69 22.69 -14.23 7.87
CA LYS A 69 21.71 -13.35 8.52
C LYS A 69 21.24 -12.34 7.48
N THR A 70 20.11 -12.63 6.86
CA THR A 70 19.47 -11.66 5.97
C THR A 70 19.17 -10.42 6.81
N PRO A 71 19.71 -9.25 6.46
CA PRO A 71 19.34 -8.03 7.17
C PRO A 71 17.82 -7.95 7.13
N LYS A 72 17.18 -7.77 8.30
CA LYS A 72 15.74 -7.55 8.34
C LYS A 72 15.43 -6.49 7.30
N VAL A 73 14.55 -6.80 6.35
CA VAL A 73 14.00 -5.78 5.48
C VAL A 73 13.24 -4.86 6.41
N VAL A 74 13.92 -3.81 6.85
CA VAL A 74 13.25 -2.74 7.58
C VAL A 74 12.35 -2.15 6.52
N ALA A 75 11.05 -2.38 6.67
CA ALA A 75 10.08 -1.54 5.98
C ALA A 75 10.60 -0.12 6.24
N ASN A 76 11.03 0.55 5.17
CA ASN A 76 11.53 1.90 5.31
C ASN A 76 10.36 2.74 5.80
N ASN A 77 10.19 2.78 7.11
CA ASN A 77 9.46 3.84 7.77
C ASN A 77 10.31 5.09 7.58
N PHE A 78 10.40 5.58 6.35
CA PHE A 78 10.76 6.94 6.15
C PHE A 78 9.65 7.75 6.81
N SER A 79 9.86 8.07 8.08
CA SER A 79 9.16 9.17 8.70
C SER A 79 9.55 10.41 7.89
N GLN A 80 8.72 10.75 6.92
CA GLN A 80 8.86 12.05 6.26
C GLN A 80 8.73 13.08 7.37
N LYS A 81 9.77 13.89 7.54
CA LYS A 81 9.72 14.99 8.48
C LYS A 81 8.58 15.91 8.03
N VAL A 82 7.56 16.01 8.86
CA VAL A 82 6.38 16.81 8.54
C VAL A 82 6.80 18.28 8.45
N ASP A 83 6.45 18.96 7.37
CA ASP A 83 6.68 20.39 7.23
C ASP A 83 5.75 21.17 8.20
N SER A 84 6.34 21.78 9.20
CA SER A 84 5.61 22.53 10.23
C SER A 84 4.79 23.67 9.63
N LYS A 85 5.27 24.27 8.53
CA LYS A 85 4.54 25.33 7.82
C LYS A 85 3.30 24.77 7.15
N ALA A 86 3.42 23.65 6.44
CA ALA A 86 2.28 22.99 5.80
C ALA A 86 1.21 22.58 6.82
N VAL A 87 1.61 22.11 8.02
CA VAL A 87 0.66 21.80 9.11
C VAL A 87 -0.05 23.06 9.60
N SER A 88 0.68 24.16 9.84
CA SER A 88 0.06 25.40 10.32
C SER A 88 -0.90 26.01 9.29
N ASP A 89 -0.53 25.96 8.02
CA ASP A 89 -1.38 26.43 6.92
C ASP A 89 -2.66 25.57 6.80
N THR A 90 -2.53 24.24 6.89
CA THR A 90 -3.69 23.32 6.90
C THR A 90 -4.63 23.59 8.07
N LEU A 91 -4.07 23.79 9.28
CA LEU A 91 -4.88 24.12 10.46
C LEU A 91 -5.59 25.47 10.32
N ALA A 92 -4.95 26.46 9.69
CA ALA A 92 -5.58 27.75 9.42
C ALA A 92 -6.76 27.61 8.44
N MET A 93 -6.59 26.80 7.38
CA MET A 93 -7.68 26.51 6.44
C MET A 93 -8.85 25.79 7.12
N LEU A 94 -8.56 24.77 7.93
CA LEU A 94 -9.59 24.04 8.69
C LEU A 94 -10.37 24.94 9.65
N LYS A 95 -9.70 25.87 10.34
CA LYS A 95 -10.35 26.83 11.23
C LYS A 95 -11.22 27.85 10.49
N ALA A 96 -10.87 28.19 9.26
CA ALA A 96 -11.62 29.11 8.44
C ALA A 96 -12.82 28.49 7.72
N ALA A 97 -12.78 27.17 7.51
CA ALA A 97 -13.83 26.42 6.83
C ALA A 97 -15.12 26.38 7.68
N LYS A 98 -16.27 26.49 7.01
CA LYS A 98 -17.59 26.40 7.63
C LYS A 98 -18.11 24.96 7.62
N HIS A 99 -17.78 24.23 6.59
CA HIS A 99 -18.24 22.85 6.35
C HIS A 99 -17.07 21.95 5.92
N PRO A 100 -16.05 21.75 6.81
CA PRO A 100 -14.92 20.89 6.50
C PRO A 100 -15.35 19.43 6.47
N LEU A 101 -14.67 18.63 5.65
CA LEU A 101 -14.89 17.21 5.50
C LEU A 101 -13.55 16.47 5.43
N ILE A 102 -13.45 15.34 6.13
CA ILE A 102 -12.29 14.43 5.98
C ILE A 102 -12.64 13.34 4.96
N TYR A 103 -11.75 13.17 3.96
CA TYR A 103 -11.80 12.06 3.04
C TYR A 103 -10.65 11.10 3.32
N ALA A 104 -10.97 10.02 4.02
CA ALA A 104 -10.01 9.08 4.57
C ALA A 104 -9.64 7.98 3.55
N GLY A 105 -8.36 7.87 3.24
CA GLY A 105 -7.79 6.84 2.39
C GLY A 105 -7.19 5.67 3.18
N ARG A 106 -6.72 4.65 2.46
CA ARG A 106 -6.13 3.43 3.03
C ARG A 106 -4.87 3.68 3.88
N GLY A 107 -4.20 4.82 3.67
CA GLY A 107 -3.02 5.20 4.46
C GLY A 107 -3.31 5.32 5.96
N LEU A 108 -4.56 5.55 6.34
CA LEU A 108 -4.99 5.71 7.73
C LEU A 108 -5.34 4.40 8.45
N LEU A 109 -5.24 3.22 7.83
CA LEU A 109 -5.59 1.94 8.47
C LEU A 109 -4.84 1.70 9.80
N GLY A 110 -3.61 2.23 9.93
CA GLY A 110 -2.83 2.17 11.18
C GLY A 110 -3.03 3.34 12.13
N ALA A 111 -3.89 4.32 11.79
CA ALA A 111 -4.08 5.57 12.54
C ALA A 111 -5.55 5.80 12.94
N ARG A 112 -6.34 4.73 13.05
CA ARG A 112 -7.79 4.78 13.36
C ARG A 112 -8.10 5.63 14.59
N ASP A 113 -7.43 5.37 15.71
CA ASP A 113 -7.70 6.07 16.98
C ASP A 113 -7.38 7.57 16.88
N VAL A 114 -6.36 7.92 16.10
CA VAL A 114 -5.99 9.33 15.86
C VAL A 114 -7.04 10.02 15.01
N LEU A 115 -7.52 9.37 13.96
CA LEU A 115 -8.57 9.88 13.09
C LEU A 115 -9.87 10.10 13.86
N THR A 116 -10.32 9.11 14.63
CA THR A 116 -11.55 9.18 15.45
C THR A 116 -11.46 10.34 16.43
N LYS A 117 -10.39 10.43 17.22
CA LYS A 117 -10.19 11.54 18.17
C LYS A 117 -10.16 12.91 17.51
N PHE A 118 -9.50 13.01 16.35
CA PHE A 118 -9.44 14.26 15.61
C PHE A 118 -10.82 14.69 15.08
N SER A 119 -11.55 13.75 14.49
CA SER A 119 -12.93 13.95 14.02
C SER A 119 -13.87 14.38 15.14
N GLU A 120 -13.84 13.69 16.27
CA GLU A 120 -14.65 14.01 17.45
C GLU A 120 -14.30 15.38 18.04
N GLN A 121 -13.01 15.67 18.24
CA GLN A 121 -12.53 16.92 18.84
C GLN A 121 -12.95 18.15 18.05
N PHE A 122 -12.93 18.07 16.73
CA PHE A 122 -13.22 19.19 15.83
C PHE A 122 -14.61 19.08 15.19
N ASN A 123 -15.36 18.03 15.52
CA ASN A 123 -16.69 17.74 14.97
C ASN A 123 -16.70 17.79 13.43
N ILE A 124 -15.71 17.15 12.81
CA ILE A 124 -15.56 17.12 11.35
C ILE A 124 -16.06 15.76 10.83
N PRO A 125 -17.04 15.75 9.91
CA PRO A 125 -17.52 14.51 9.30
C PRO A 125 -16.40 13.78 8.54
N VAL A 126 -16.46 12.44 8.55
CA VAL A 126 -15.51 11.58 7.87
C VAL A 126 -16.23 10.69 6.86
N MET A 127 -15.77 10.73 5.64
CA MET A 127 -16.06 9.71 4.63
C MET A 127 -14.79 8.96 4.27
N ASN A 128 -14.93 7.73 3.79
CA ASN A 128 -13.78 6.91 3.40
C ASN A 128 -13.85 6.44 1.96
N THR A 129 -12.69 6.10 1.40
CA THR A 129 -12.63 5.32 0.15
C THR A 129 -12.98 3.85 0.42
N VAL A 130 -13.44 3.11 -0.59
CA VAL A 130 -13.72 1.67 -0.47
C VAL A 130 -12.52 0.89 0.12
N PRO A 131 -11.25 1.10 -0.35
CA PRO A 131 -10.09 0.45 0.22
C PRO A 131 -9.74 0.86 1.67
N ALA A 132 -10.37 1.91 2.18
CA ALA A 132 -10.17 2.43 3.53
C ALA A 132 -11.30 2.01 4.50
N THR A 133 -12.16 1.09 4.11
CA THR A 133 -13.19 0.55 4.98
C THR A 133 -12.57 0.03 6.28
N GLY A 134 -13.08 0.53 7.42
CA GLY A 134 -12.56 0.21 8.75
C GLY A 134 -11.58 1.24 9.33
N VAL A 135 -11.25 2.33 8.64
CA VAL A 135 -10.44 3.44 9.21
C VAL A 135 -11.18 4.22 10.29
N ILE A 136 -12.49 4.16 10.29
CA ILE A 136 -13.40 4.69 11.31
C ILE A 136 -14.52 3.69 11.51
N SER A 137 -15.15 3.66 12.69
CA SER A 137 -16.30 2.79 12.93
C SER A 137 -17.51 3.25 12.12
N THR A 138 -18.29 2.30 11.62
CA THR A 138 -19.60 2.60 11.00
C THR A 138 -20.62 3.15 11.98
N ASP A 139 -20.41 2.92 13.27
CA ASP A 139 -21.27 3.41 14.36
C ASP A 139 -20.79 4.76 14.90
N ASP A 140 -19.69 5.30 14.37
CA ASP A 140 -19.18 6.61 14.76
C ASP A 140 -20.15 7.71 14.27
N PRO A 141 -20.59 8.64 15.15
CA PRO A 141 -21.54 9.67 14.77
C PRO A 141 -21.04 10.61 13.67
N ASN A 142 -19.74 10.73 13.52
CA ASN A 142 -19.13 11.54 12.45
C ASN A 142 -18.91 10.76 11.15
N PHE A 143 -19.14 9.44 11.12
CA PHE A 143 -19.02 8.67 9.90
C PHE A 143 -20.22 8.89 8.99
N ILE A 144 -20.01 9.46 7.82
CA ILE A 144 -21.08 9.76 6.86
C ILE A 144 -21.11 8.82 5.66
N GLY A 145 -20.27 7.78 5.65
CA GLY A 145 -20.30 6.74 4.64
C GLY A 145 -19.09 6.69 3.75
N THR A 146 -19.17 5.85 2.75
CA THR A 146 -18.12 5.65 1.74
C THR A 146 -18.42 6.51 0.52
N PHE A 147 -17.40 7.13 -0.06
CA PHE A 147 -17.53 7.88 -1.30
C PHE A 147 -16.69 7.26 -2.43
N GLY A 148 -17.20 7.37 -3.64
CA GLY A 148 -16.60 6.86 -4.87
C GLY A 148 -17.65 6.17 -5.74
N ARG A 149 -17.20 5.38 -6.71
CA ARG A 149 -18.08 4.67 -7.68
C ARG A 149 -19.13 3.76 -7.00
N LEU A 150 -18.82 3.25 -5.82
CA LEU A 150 -19.70 2.41 -4.99
C LEU A 150 -20.09 3.14 -3.69
N GLY A 151 -20.12 4.46 -3.72
CA GLY A 151 -20.36 5.29 -2.54
C GLY A 151 -21.79 5.34 -2.09
N SER A 152 -21.98 5.83 -0.86
CA SER A 152 -23.29 6.10 -0.26
C SER A 152 -23.88 7.42 -0.75
N LYS A 153 -25.22 7.50 -0.75
CA LYS A 153 -25.93 8.76 -1.06
C LYS A 153 -25.54 9.88 -0.09
N SER A 154 -25.39 9.57 1.20
CA SER A 154 -24.99 10.53 2.23
C SER A 154 -23.61 11.17 1.98
N GLY A 155 -22.63 10.38 1.53
CA GLY A 155 -21.31 10.89 1.14
C GLY A 155 -21.38 11.87 -0.04
N PHE A 156 -22.26 11.58 -1.01
CA PHE A 156 -22.46 12.46 -2.16
C PHE A 156 -23.16 13.77 -1.76
N GLU A 157 -24.18 13.71 -0.93
CA GLU A 157 -24.91 14.88 -0.42
C GLU A 157 -24.00 15.78 0.43
N ALA A 158 -23.15 15.21 1.28
CA ALA A 158 -22.21 15.96 2.10
C ALA A 158 -21.23 16.79 1.24
N LEU A 159 -20.73 16.22 0.13
CA LEU A 159 -19.82 16.95 -0.77
C LEU A 159 -20.43 18.21 -1.39
N GLN A 160 -21.74 18.23 -1.61
CA GLN A 160 -22.42 19.40 -2.19
C GLN A 160 -22.41 20.61 -1.27
N HIS A 161 -22.23 20.39 0.04
CA HIS A 161 -22.23 21.43 1.06
C HIS A 161 -20.85 21.70 1.66
N THR A 162 -19.84 20.94 1.24
CA THR A 162 -18.47 21.04 1.76
C THR A 162 -17.72 22.18 1.10
N ASP A 163 -17.06 23.01 1.92
CA ASP A 163 -16.19 24.12 1.47
C ASP A 163 -14.70 23.79 1.58
N LEU A 164 -14.33 22.74 2.32
CA LEU A 164 -12.95 22.25 2.46
C LEU A 164 -12.92 20.72 2.62
N ILE A 165 -12.08 20.06 1.84
CA ILE A 165 -11.84 18.62 1.99
C ILE A 165 -10.39 18.39 2.44
N LEU A 166 -10.23 17.68 3.57
CA LEU A 166 -8.95 17.18 4.03
C LEU A 166 -8.76 15.73 3.53
N PHE A 167 -7.89 15.56 2.57
CA PHE A 167 -7.51 14.23 2.06
C PHE A 167 -6.39 13.64 2.91
N LEU A 168 -6.59 12.44 3.49
CA LEU A 168 -5.66 11.74 4.38
C LEU A 168 -5.42 10.30 3.94
#